data_899711e2b612675f4c3708471ea1acbc
#
_entry.id   899711e2b612675f4c3708471ea1acbc
#
_cell.length_a   1.000
_cell.length_b   1.000
_cell.length_c   1.000
_cell.angle_alpha   90.00
_cell.angle_beta   90.00
_cell.angle_gamma   90.00
#
_symmetry.space_group_name_H-M   'P 1'
#
loop_
_entity.id
_entity.type
_entity.pdbx_description
1 polymer ?
#
loop_
_entity_poly.entity_id
_entity_poly.type
_entity_poly.pdbx_seq_one_letter_code
_entity_poly.pdbx_strand_id
1 'polypeptide(L)'
;APGCPVVGRCITVDGDACAKPQNVVVPVGTAYQDILDYVGVKGELGKVVAGGAMMGPAVENLSYPTTKTTSGLIMLSDTAAQPAPVSPCIRCGRCVEYCPMGLEPVEVNQAYAARDVQELGKLHADYCFNCGSCSFVCPAKRPVTQMMSLAKAFYLGEIKKGGNK
;
A
#
# COMPACT_ATOMS: atom_id res chain seq x y z
N ALA A 1 -30.16 7.13 8.64
CA ALA A 1 -29.21 7.96 9.33
C ALA A 1 -29.52 9.41 9.01
N PRO A 2 -29.57 10.34 9.99
CA PRO A 2 -29.73 11.75 9.71
C PRO A 2 -28.57 12.17 8.78
N GLY A 3 -28.83 12.95 7.76
CA GLY A 3 -27.88 13.36 6.72
C GLY A 3 -26.72 14.25 7.21
N CYS A 4 -26.10 13.91 8.34
CA CYS A 4 -24.94 14.61 8.87
C CYS A 4 -23.68 14.19 8.12
N PRO A 5 -22.87 15.12 7.61
CA PRO A 5 -21.61 14.82 6.97
C PRO A 5 -20.59 14.26 7.97
N VAL A 6 -19.68 13.40 7.50
CA VAL A 6 -18.54 12.94 8.28
C VAL A 6 -17.53 14.08 8.36
N VAL A 7 -17.41 14.70 9.54
CA VAL A 7 -16.55 15.86 9.79
C VAL A 7 -15.26 15.51 10.54
N GLY A 8 -15.18 14.31 11.13
CA GLY A 8 -14.02 13.84 11.86
C GLY A 8 -13.83 12.34 11.74
N ARG A 9 -12.63 11.88 12.02
CA ARG A 9 -12.25 10.46 11.98
C ARG A 9 -11.45 10.11 13.23
N CYS A 10 -11.72 8.92 13.77
CA CYS A 10 -10.79 8.28 14.69
C CYS A 10 -9.73 7.56 13.86
N ILE A 11 -8.47 7.89 14.07
CA ILE A 11 -7.32 7.29 13.40
C ILE A 11 -6.36 6.73 14.43
N THR A 12 -5.67 5.64 14.07
CA THR A 12 -4.60 5.06 14.90
C THR A 12 -3.27 5.66 14.46
N VAL A 13 -2.49 6.18 15.40
CA VAL A 13 -1.11 6.62 15.15
C VAL A 13 -0.19 5.73 15.95
N ASP A 14 0.73 5.05 15.26
CA ASP A 14 1.64 4.06 15.84
C ASP A 14 2.96 4.02 15.04
N GLY A 15 3.87 3.18 15.47
CA GLY A 15 5.18 2.95 14.83
C GLY A 15 6.33 3.15 15.79
N ASP A 16 7.49 2.67 15.41
CA ASP A 16 8.70 2.71 16.25
C ASP A 16 9.25 4.14 16.45
N ALA A 17 8.93 5.06 15.52
CA ALA A 17 9.24 6.49 15.64
C ALA A 17 8.13 7.30 16.32
N CYS A 18 7.02 6.69 16.74
CA CYS A 18 5.95 7.39 17.45
C CYS A 18 6.28 7.48 18.94
N ALA A 19 6.24 8.69 19.51
CA ALA A 19 6.54 8.87 20.95
C ALA A 19 5.37 8.43 21.85
N LYS A 20 4.13 8.66 21.41
CA LYS A 20 2.91 8.34 22.14
C LYS A 20 1.90 7.63 21.22
N PRO A 21 2.05 6.30 21.02
CA PRO A 21 1.08 5.53 20.22
C PRO A 21 -0.32 5.61 20.81
N GLN A 22 -1.30 6.01 19.98
CA GLN A 22 -2.67 6.20 20.44
C GLN A 22 -3.67 6.32 19.30
N ASN A 23 -4.96 6.20 19.64
CA ASN A 23 -6.04 6.59 18.75
C ASN A 23 -6.37 8.05 18.98
N VAL A 24 -6.45 8.83 17.90
CA VAL A 24 -6.80 10.25 17.93
C VAL A 24 -8.03 10.52 17.08
N VAL A 25 -8.90 11.42 17.57
CA VAL A 25 -10.04 11.91 16.80
C VAL A 25 -9.63 13.23 16.18
N VAL A 26 -9.60 13.28 14.87
CA VAL A 26 -9.18 14.48 14.12
C VAL A 26 -10.26 14.91 13.15
N PRO A 27 -10.45 16.23 12.95
CA PRO A 27 -11.27 16.75 11.87
C PRO A 27 -10.73 16.28 10.50
N VAL A 28 -11.62 16.02 9.55
CA VAL A 28 -11.23 15.80 8.15
C VAL A 28 -10.61 17.09 7.61
N GLY A 29 -9.43 16.97 7.00
CA GLY A 29 -8.66 18.12 6.52
C GLY A 29 -7.48 18.51 7.41
N THR A 30 -7.32 17.90 8.60
CA THR A 30 -6.12 18.10 9.45
C THR A 30 -4.88 17.59 8.72
N ALA A 31 -3.81 18.37 8.67
CA ALA A 31 -2.56 17.95 8.06
C ALA A 31 -1.91 16.79 8.86
N TYR A 32 -1.23 15.90 8.17
CA TYR A 32 -0.51 14.82 8.87
C TYR A 32 0.57 15.37 9.80
N GLN A 33 1.21 16.47 9.44
CA GLN A 33 2.20 17.13 10.29
C GLN A 33 1.63 17.50 11.67
N ASP A 34 0.43 18.11 11.72
CA ASP A 34 -0.21 18.51 12.98
C ASP A 34 -0.46 17.31 13.90
N ILE A 35 -0.77 16.14 13.29
CA ILE A 35 -1.00 14.90 14.03
C ILE A 35 0.32 14.36 14.59
N LEU A 36 1.39 14.38 13.77
CA LEU A 36 2.72 13.96 14.20
C LEU A 36 3.23 14.85 15.35
N ASP A 37 3.02 16.16 15.27
CA ASP A 37 3.40 17.12 16.30
C ASP A 37 2.65 16.87 17.62
N TYR A 38 1.38 16.49 17.53
CA TYR A 38 0.55 16.14 18.69
C TYR A 38 1.01 14.86 19.39
N VAL A 39 1.31 13.79 18.64
CA VAL A 39 1.74 12.51 19.23
C VAL A 39 3.22 12.51 19.59
N GLY A 40 3.99 13.38 18.98
CA GLY A 40 5.44 13.49 19.11
C GLY A 40 6.20 12.45 18.30
N VAL A 41 7.41 12.83 17.89
CA VAL A 41 8.34 11.95 17.17
C VAL A 41 9.43 11.50 18.13
N LYS A 42 9.77 10.20 18.11
CA LYS A 42 10.86 9.61 18.88
C LYS A 42 12.03 9.32 17.96
N GLY A 43 13.12 10.05 18.14
CA GLY A 43 14.30 9.87 17.30
C GLY A 43 14.13 10.47 15.91
N GLU A 44 14.73 9.85 14.91
CA GLU A 44 14.70 10.29 13.52
C GLU A 44 13.59 9.62 12.74
N LEU A 45 12.74 10.43 12.10
CA LEU A 45 11.61 9.95 11.31
C LEU A 45 12.08 9.64 9.88
N GLY A 46 12.07 8.38 9.50
CA GLY A 46 12.46 7.94 8.17
C GLY A 46 11.30 7.88 7.18
N LYS A 47 10.10 7.47 7.63
CA LYS A 47 8.94 7.30 6.75
C LYS A 47 7.62 7.36 7.52
N VAL A 48 6.61 7.93 6.89
CA VAL A 48 5.22 7.84 7.34
C VAL A 48 4.41 7.05 6.32
N VAL A 49 3.58 6.13 6.80
CA VAL A 49 2.66 5.34 5.98
C VAL A 49 1.23 5.72 6.35
N ALA A 50 0.43 6.13 5.38
CA ALA A 50 -0.99 6.43 5.61
C ALA A 50 -1.84 5.18 5.39
N GLY A 51 -2.45 4.68 6.45
CA GLY A 51 -3.23 3.44 6.46
C GLY A 51 -2.51 2.29 7.17
N GLY A 52 -2.77 1.07 6.75
CA GLY A 52 -2.16 -0.13 7.33
C GLY A 52 -0.74 -0.40 6.82
N ALA A 53 0.06 -1.12 7.62
CA ALA A 53 1.47 -1.40 7.32
C ALA A 53 1.71 -2.15 5.99
N MET A 54 0.75 -2.96 5.52
CA MET A 54 0.89 -3.74 4.29
C MET A 54 0.32 -3.05 3.06
N MET A 55 -0.71 -2.22 3.21
CA MET A 55 -1.47 -1.64 2.09
C MET A 55 -1.33 -0.12 2.00
N GLY A 56 -0.90 0.53 3.07
CA GLY A 56 -0.81 1.99 3.12
C GLY A 56 0.27 2.53 2.19
N PRO A 57 0.01 3.61 1.46
CA PRO A 57 1.03 4.32 0.71
C PRO A 57 1.97 5.08 1.66
N ALA A 58 3.23 5.18 1.26
CA ALA A 58 4.16 6.09 1.90
C ALA A 58 3.75 7.54 1.63
N VAL A 59 3.78 8.37 2.67
CA VAL A 59 3.45 9.79 2.58
C VAL A 59 4.71 10.54 2.17
N GLU A 60 4.65 11.22 1.03
CA GLU A 60 5.74 12.03 0.52
C GLU A 60 5.76 13.43 1.16
N ASN A 61 4.58 13.99 1.41
CA ASN A 61 4.44 15.33 1.96
C ASN A 61 3.49 15.33 3.16
N LEU A 62 3.99 15.69 4.33
CA LEU A 62 3.24 15.73 5.58
C LEU A 62 2.18 16.85 5.63
N SER A 63 2.20 17.81 4.70
CA SER A 63 1.14 18.80 4.54
C SER A 63 -0.17 18.23 3.96
N TYR A 64 -0.16 16.96 3.49
CA TYR A 64 -1.39 16.34 3.00
C TYR A 64 -2.41 16.20 4.11
N PRO A 65 -3.69 16.51 3.79
CA PRO A 65 -4.75 16.46 4.77
C PRO A 65 -5.27 15.05 5.01
N THR A 66 -5.77 14.81 6.21
CA THR A 66 -6.60 13.63 6.50
C THR A 66 -7.87 13.64 5.65
N THR A 67 -8.26 12.48 5.19
CA THR A 67 -9.45 12.26 4.38
C THR A 67 -10.49 11.42 5.13
N LYS A 68 -11.68 11.27 4.56
CA LYS A 68 -12.71 10.38 5.11
C LYS A 68 -12.27 8.91 5.17
N THR A 69 -11.28 8.52 4.37
CA THR A 69 -10.77 7.14 4.30
C THR A 69 -9.48 6.92 5.10
N THR A 70 -8.88 7.98 5.66
CA THR A 70 -7.68 7.85 6.50
C THR A 70 -8.02 7.06 7.75
N SER A 71 -7.37 5.90 7.93
CA SER A 71 -7.61 4.98 9.05
C SER A 71 -6.48 5.00 10.07
N GLY A 72 -5.28 5.38 9.67
CA GLY A 72 -4.12 5.44 10.57
C GLY A 72 -2.90 6.05 9.92
N LEU A 73 -1.90 6.32 10.76
CA LEU A 73 -0.56 6.75 10.36
C LEU A 73 0.45 5.88 11.08
N ILE A 74 1.40 5.30 10.33
CA ILE A 74 2.50 4.51 10.88
C ILE A 74 3.78 5.30 10.70
N MET A 75 4.45 5.60 11.81
CA MET A 75 5.68 6.38 11.86
C MET A 75 6.86 5.42 11.99
N LEU A 76 7.68 5.31 10.97
CA LEU A 76 8.83 4.44 10.93
C LEU A 76 10.12 5.25 11.11
N SER A 77 11.02 4.76 11.96
CA SER A 77 12.37 5.31 12.08
C SER A 77 13.16 5.13 10.77
N ASP A 78 14.25 5.85 10.62
CA ASP A 78 15.10 5.72 9.42
C ASP A 78 15.55 4.27 9.20
N THR A 79 15.95 3.58 10.25
CA THR A 79 16.38 2.17 10.18
C THR A 79 15.24 1.22 9.77
N ALA A 80 14.03 1.41 10.27
CA ALA A 80 12.87 0.60 9.94
C ALA A 80 12.29 0.94 8.55
N ALA A 81 12.53 2.17 8.08
CA ALA A 81 12.07 2.63 6.78
C ALA A 81 12.91 2.10 5.61
N GLN A 82 14.13 1.62 5.87
CA GLN A 82 15.02 1.13 4.82
C GLN A 82 14.52 -0.19 4.23
N PRO A 83 14.42 -0.30 2.89
CA PRO A 83 14.02 -1.55 2.26
C PRO A 83 15.12 -2.62 2.43
N ALA A 84 14.72 -3.83 2.74
CA ALA A 84 15.65 -4.97 2.72
C ALA A 84 16.19 -5.18 1.30
N PRO A 85 17.44 -5.67 1.15
CA PRO A 85 18.01 -5.94 -0.17
C PRO A 85 17.18 -6.96 -0.94
N VAL A 86 16.89 -6.63 -2.20
CA VAL A 86 16.10 -7.48 -3.11
C VAL A 86 17.02 -8.51 -3.77
N SER A 87 16.60 -9.78 -3.80
CA SER A 87 17.29 -10.84 -4.51
C SER A 87 16.44 -11.41 -5.66
N PRO A 88 17.04 -12.17 -6.60
CA PRO A 88 16.30 -12.84 -7.66
C PRO A 88 15.21 -13.77 -7.13
N CYS A 89 14.14 -13.93 -7.90
CA CYS A 89 13.04 -14.84 -7.55
C CYS A 89 13.53 -16.30 -7.53
N ILE A 90 13.33 -16.98 -6.39
CA ILE A 90 13.69 -18.40 -6.21
C ILE A 90 12.54 -19.36 -6.56
N ARG A 91 11.44 -18.85 -7.10
CA ARG A 91 10.23 -19.61 -7.50
C ARG A 91 9.67 -20.51 -6.39
N CYS A 92 9.67 -20.08 -5.14
CA CYS A 92 9.21 -20.85 -3.98
C CYS A 92 7.69 -21.03 -3.87
N GLY A 93 6.88 -20.36 -4.69
CA GLY A 93 5.41 -20.46 -4.71
C GLY A 93 4.66 -19.72 -3.59
N ARG A 94 5.33 -19.23 -2.55
CA ARG A 94 4.66 -18.60 -1.39
C ARG A 94 3.70 -17.47 -1.77
N CYS A 95 4.03 -16.64 -2.75
CA CYS A 95 3.16 -15.54 -3.18
C CYS A 95 1.85 -16.04 -3.82
N VAL A 96 1.83 -17.23 -4.39
CA VAL A 96 0.64 -17.91 -4.91
C VAL A 96 -0.17 -18.50 -3.76
N GLU A 97 0.49 -19.26 -2.89
CA GLU A 97 -0.13 -19.91 -1.72
C GLU A 97 -0.86 -18.92 -0.80
N TYR A 98 -0.23 -17.76 -0.53
CA TYR A 98 -0.79 -16.73 0.34
C TYR A 98 -1.65 -15.67 -0.38
N CYS A 99 -1.95 -15.89 -1.65
CA CYS A 99 -2.82 -14.97 -2.38
C CYS A 99 -4.30 -15.24 -2.03
N PRO A 100 -5.02 -14.33 -1.36
CA PRO A 100 -6.42 -14.56 -0.99
C PRO A 100 -7.36 -14.61 -2.20
N MET A 101 -6.90 -14.16 -3.38
CA MET A 101 -7.64 -14.22 -4.63
C MET A 101 -7.23 -15.39 -5.53
N GLY A 102 -6.32 -16.26 -5.08
CA GLY A 102 -5.83 -17.39 -5.87
C GLY A 102 -5.06 -16.99 -7.14
N LEU A 103 -4.48 -15.78 -7.18
CA LEU A 103 -3.72 -15.31 -8.33
C LEU A 103 -2.31 -15.88 -8.34
N GLU A 104 -1.68 -15.84 -9.51
CA GLU A 104 -0.30 -16.26 -9.75
C GLU A 104 0.62 -15.03 -9.92
N PRO A 105 1.07 -14.36 -8.84
CA PRO A 105 1.81 -13.11 -8.94
C PRO A 105 3.09 -13.18 -9.76
N VAL A 106 3.76 -14.33 -9.81
CA VAL A 106 4.99 -14.51 -10.61
C VAL A 106 4.67 -14.44 -12.10
N GLU A 107 3.65 -15.17 -12.53
CA GLU A 107 3.24 -15.22 -13.93
C GLU A 107 2.65 -13.87 -14.39
N VAL A 108 1.81 -13.25 -13.55
CA VAL A 108 1.31 -11.89 -13.81
C VAL A 108 2.47 -10.89 -13.99
N ASN A 109 3.51 -10.99 -13.17
CA ASN A 109 4.67 -10.10 -13.30
C ASN A 109 5.47 -10.38 -14.58
N GLN A 110 5.57 -11.63 -15.03
CA GLN A 110 6.22 -12.00 -16.30
C GLN A 110 5.41 -11.48 -17.50
N ALA A 111 4.09 -11.70 -17.51
CA ALA A 111 3.19 -11.19 -18.53
C ALA A 111 3.23 -9.65 -18.60
N TYR A 112 3.28 -8.98 -17.45
CA TYR A 112 3.45 -7.52 -17.40
C TYR A 112 4.80 -7.06 -17.99
N ALA A 113 5.88 -7.75 -17.66
CA ALA A 113 7.20 -7.43 -18.22
C ALA A 113 7.23 -7.61 -19.75
N ALA A 114 6.54 -8.63 -20.27
CA ALA A 114 6.36 -8.87 -21.69
C ALA A 114 5.33 -7.94 -22.37
N ARG A 115 4.58 -7.13 -21.57
CA ARG A 115 3.46 -6.29 -22.06
C ARG A 115 2.35 -7.10 -22.73
N ASP A 116 2.17 -8.35 -22.35
CA ASP A 116 1.15 -9.23 -22.87
C ASP A 116 -0.21 -9.00 -22.19
N VAL A 117 -1.05 -8.19 -22.85
CA VAL A 117 -2.38 -7.83 -22.36
C VAL A 117 -3.32 -9.04 -22.32
N GLN A 118 -3.18 -9.96 -23.31
CA GLN A 118 -4.04 -11.13 -23.39
C GLN A 118 -3.74 -12.10 -22.25
N GLU A 119 -2.46 -12.33 -21.96
CA GLU A 119 -2.04 -13.19 -20.85
C GLU A 119 -2.41 -12.59 -19.50
N LEU A 120 -2.26 -11.26 -19.31
CA LEU A 120 -2.74 -10.57 -18.11
C LEU A 120 -4.24 -10.77 -17.88
N GLY A 121 -5.04 -10.81 -18.95
CA GLY A 121 -6.46 -11.10 -18.87
C GLY A 121 -6.76 -12.54 -18.43
N LYS A 122 -6.07 -13.53 -18.99
CA LYS A 122 -6.21 -14.94 -18.59
C LYS A 122 -5.79 -15.18 -17.12
N LEU A 123 -4.77 -14.49 -16.68
CA LEU A 123 -4.27 -14.52 -15.31
C LEU A 123 -5.08 -13.66 -14.33
N HIS A 124 -6.18 -13.06 -14.79
CA HIS A 124 -7.07 -12.23 -13.97
C HIS A 124 -6.34 -11.16 -13.14
N ALA A 125 -5.40 -10.44 -13.76
CA ALA A 125 -4.60 -9.42 -13.07
C ALA A 125 -5.46 -8.31 -12.44
N ASP A 126 -6.65 -8.04 -12.99
CA ASP A 126 -7.64 -7.08 -12.50
C ASP A 126 -8.28 -7.46 -11.16
N TYR A 127 -8.27 -8.73 -10.76
CA TYR A 127 -8.82 -9.18 -9.48
C TYR A 127 -7.90 -8.87 -8.29
N CYS A 128 -6.66 -8.46 -8.53
CA CYS A 128 -5.77 -8.04 -7.45
C CYS A 128 -6.32 -6.82 -6.72
N PHE A 129 -6.47 -6.89 -5.39
CA PHE A 129 -6.87 -5.75 -4.54
C PHE A 129 -5.71 -5.19 -3.70
N ASN A 130 -4.47 -5.53 -4.06
CA ASN A 130 -3.24 -4.98 -3.46
C ASN A 130 -3.10 -5.20 -1.94
N CYS A 131 -3.50 -6.37 -1.43
CA CYS A 131 -3.47 -6.69 0.00
C CYS A 131 -2.06 -6.73 0.62
N GLY A 132 -0.99 -6.80 -0.17
CA GLY A 132 0.38 -6.82 0.32
C GLY A 132 0.92 -8.22 0.67
N SER A 133 0.08 -9.25 0.82
CA SER A 133 0.49 -10.58 1.28
C SER A 133 1.63 -11.18 0.47
N CYS A 134 1.59 -11.08 -0.85
CA CYS A 134 2.62 -11.63 -1.74
C CYS A 134 4.01 -10.99 -1.56
N SER A 135 4.08 -9.69 -1.25
CA SER A 135 5.34 -9.03 -0.88
C SER A 135 5.80 -9.42 0.52
N PHE A 136 4.87 -9.49 1.47
CA PHE A 136 5.16 -9.81 2.87
C PHE A 136 5.80 -11.19 3.02
N VAL A 137 5.25 -12.22 2.36
CA VAL A 137 5.76 -13.61 2.44
C VAL A 137 6.97 -13.87 1.56
N CYS A 138 7.38 -12.93 0.71
CA CYS A 138 8.46 -13.12 -0.24
C CYS A 138 9.83 -13.19 0.46
N PRO A 139 10.53 -14.35 0.45
CA PRO A 139 11.85 -14.48 1.06
C PRO A 139 12.92 -13.65 0.32
N ALA A 140 12.72 -13.43 -0.98
CA ALA A 140 13.59 -12.61 -1.81
C ALA A 140 13.34 -11.09 -1.70
N LYS A 141 12.44 -10.68 -0.80
CA LYS A 141 12.10 -9.26 -0.53
C LYS A 141 11.71 -8.45 -1.77
N ARG A 142 11.11 -9.13 -2.75
CA ARG A 142 10.69 -8.46 -3.99
C ARG A 142 9.43 -7.62 -3.78
N PRO A 143 9.29 -6.47 -4.47
CA PRO A 143 8.11 -5.61 -4.39
C PRO A 143 6.95 -6.17 -5.24
N VAL A 144 6.53 -7.42 -4.94
CA VAL A 144 5.56 -8.17 -5.76
C VAL A 144 4.21 -7.45 -5.83
N THR A 145 3.73 -6.92 -4.72
CA THR A 145 2.45 -6.18 -4.67
C THR A 145 2.48 -4.94 -5.58
N GLN A 146 3.59 -4.20 -5.59
CA GLN A 146 3.74 -3.03 -6.46
C GLN A 146 3.69 -3.44 -7.94
N MET A 147 4.37 -4.52 -8.30
CA MET A 147 4.34 -5.04 -9.67
C MET A 147 2.94 -5.53 -10.05
N MET A 148 2.21 -6.17 -9.15
CA MET A 148 0.81 -6.56 -9.36
C MET A 148 -0.09 -5.33 -9.58
N SER A 149 0.12 -4.26 -8.83
CA SER A 149 -0.61 -3.00 -9.00
C SER A 149 -0.35 -2.37 -10.37
N LEU A 150 0.90 -2.35 -10.80
CA LEU A 150 1.29 -1.85 -12.12
C LEU A 150 0.72 -2.71 -13.26
N ALA A 151 0.76 -4.04 -13.12
CA ALA A 151 0.19 -4.98 -14.07
C ALA A 151 -1.33 -4.76 -14.23
N LYS A 152 -2.05 -4.63 -13.13
CA LYS A 152 -3.48 -4.31 -13.12
C LYS A 152 -3.78 -2.97 -13.78
N ALA A 153 -3.05 -1.92 -13.42
CA ALA A 153 -3.24 -0.59 -14.00
C ALA A 153 -2.99 -0.59 -15.51
N PHE A 154 -1.93 -1.26 -15.95
CA PHE A 154 -1.61 -1.42 -17.36
C PHE A 154 -2.73 -2.17 -18.11
N TYR A 155 -3.15 -3.34 -17.61
CA TYR A 155 -4.21 -4.15 -18.21
C TYR A 155 -5.51 -3.35 -18.36
N LEU A 156 -5.98 -2.69 -17.28
CA LEU A 156 -7.20 -1.89 -17.31
C LEU A 156 -7.08 -0.67 -18.26
N GLY A 157 -5.89 -0.09 -18.37
CA GLY A 157 -5.62 1.01 -19.30
C GLY A 157 -5.75 0.57 -20.76
N GLU A 158 -5.23 -0.59 -21.11
CA GLU A 158 -5.29 -1.12 -22.49
C GLU A 158 -6.71 -1.54 -22.88
N ILE A 159 -7.49 -2.16 -21.98
CA ILE A 159 -8.91 -2.48 -22.23
C ILE A 159 -9.72 -1.22 -22.53
N LYS A 160 -9.53 -0.16 -21.74
CA LYS A 160 -10.23 1.12 -21.97
C LYS A 160 -9.92 1.73 -23.33
N LYS A 161 -8.68 1.63 -23.79
CA LYS A 161 -8.28 2.09 -25.14
C LYS A 161 -8.90 1.25 -26.24
N GLY A 162 -8.99 -0.08 -26.06
CA GLY A 162 -9.59 -1.00 -27.02
C GLY A 162 -11.11 -0.90 -27.12
N GLY A 163 -11.80 -0.52 -26.04
CA GLY A 163 -13.26 -0.36 -25.99
C GLY A 163 -13.79 0.95 -26.61
N ASN A 164 -12.91 1.87 -26.99
CA ASN A 164 -13.25 3.14 -27.64
C ASN A 164 -13.04 3.13 -29.18
N LYS A 165 -12.96 1.95 -29.80
CA LYS A 165 -12.92 1.80 -31.26
C LYS A 165 -14.21 1.26 -31.81
#